data_47d22bc0129cae2f08c6107c87bbd4ca
#
_entry.id   47d22bc0129cae2f08c6107c87bbd4ca
#
_cell.length_a   1.000
_cell.length_b   1.000
_cell.length_c   1.000
_cell.angle_alpha   90.00
_cell.angle_beta   90.00
_cell.angle_gamma   90.00
#
_symmetry.space_group_name_H-M   'P 1'
#
loop_
_entity.id
_entity.type
_entity.pdbx_description
1 polymer ?
#
loop_
_entity_poly.entity_id
_entity_poly.type
_entity_poly.pdbx_seq_one_letter_code
_entity_poly.pdbx_strand_id
1 'polypeptide(L)'
;MEKLMPGLERRLRREVAGDVLFDRPSRGRYATDASHYQMMPVGVVVPRTIEEAERAIALADDEGATVLARGGGTSQCGQTVNHSLVVDCSKHLTKILDLDVEGRRCAVEPGIVLDELNRQLKPHGLWFPVDVSTASRATIGGMVGNNSCGARSLRYGNTKENVRSVDAVLPDGALEHFGPV
;
A
#
# COMPACT_ATOMS: atom_id res chain seq x y z
N MET A 1 -1.02 -10.04 25.45
CA MET A 1 -0.59 -8.75 26.04
C MET A 1 -0.21 -7.81 24.91
N GLU A 2 -0.79 -6.63 24.87
CA GLU A 2 -0.56 -5.65 23.79
C GLU A 2 0.89 -5.14 23.88
N LYS A 3 1.68 -5.33 22.81
CA LYS A 3 3.08 -4.87 22.78
C LYS A 3 3.09 -3.38 22.44
N LEU A 4 3.24 -2.53 23.44
CA LEU A 4 3.47 -1.11 23.23
C LEU A 4 4.96 -0.88 22.91
N MET A 5 5.25 -0.01 21.94
CA MET A 5 6.61 0.32 21.48
C MET A 5 6.86 1.84 21.56
N PRO A 6 7.02 2.40 22.77
CA PRO A 6 7.17 3.85 22.96
C PRO A 6 8.47 4.40 22.34
N GLY A 7 9.49 3.57 22.17
CA GLY A 7 10.71 3.92 21.45
C GLY A 7 10.44 4.21 19.98
N LEU A 8 9.77 3.29 19.31
CA LEU A 8 9.36 3.43 17.92
C LEU A 8 8.46 4.65 17.71
N GLU A 9 7.42 4.82 18.53
CA GLU A 9 6.52 5.99 18.43
C GLU A 9 7.29 7.31 18.47
N ARG A 10 8.20 7.47 19.44
CA ARG A 10 8.98 8.69 19.62
C ARG A 10 9.90 8.97 18.43
N ARG A 11 10.54 7.94 17.89
CA ARG A 11 11.41 8.06 16.71
C ARG A 11 10.59 8.45 15.46
N LEU A 12 9.47 7.77 15.21
CA LEU A 12 8.58 8.09 14.11
C LEU A 12 8.07 9.53 14.16
N ARG A 13 7.61 10.01 15.35
CA ARG A 13 7.15 11.40 15.50
C ARG A 13 8.25 12.44 15.27
N ARG A 14 9.50 12.09 15.45
CA ARG A 14 10.65 12.98 15.19
C ARG A 14 11.07 13.01 13.73
N GLU A 15 10.92 11.89 13.01
CA GLU A 15 11.60 11.64 11.75
C GLU A 15 10.64 11.50 10.55
N VAL A 16 9.33 11.44 10.79
CA VAL A 16 8.30 11.33 9.76
C VAL A 16 7.34 12.51 9.93
N ALA A 17 7.10 13.27 8.84
CA ALA A 17 6.17 14.41 8.86
C ALA A 17 4.71 13.98 8.62
N GLY A 18 4.47 12.74 8.18
CA GLY A 18 3.16 12.13 8.06
C GLY A 18 2.47 11.88 9.38
N ASP A 19 1.26 11.34 9.34
CA ASP A 19 0.51 11.05 10.56
C ASP A 19 1.11 9.84 11.28
N VAL A 20 1.42 9.96 12.58
CA VAL A 20 1.93 8.90 13.45
C VAL A 20 0.90 8.62 14.54
N LEU A 21 0.20 7.49 14.44
CA LEU A 21 -1.01 7.18 15.18
C LEU A 21 -0.78 5.96 16.09
N PHE A 22 -0.58 6.20 17.40
CA PHE A 22 -0.35 5.16 18.41
C PHE A 22 -1.44 5.10 19.47
N ASP A 23 -2.39 6.06 19.47
CA ASP A 23 -3.53 6.01 20.34
C ASP A 23 -4.49 4.86 19.97
N ARG A 24 -5.20 4.35 20.98
CA ARG A 24 -6.06 3.18 20.83
C ARG A 24 -7.21 3.38 19.82
N PRO A 25 -7.91 4.52 19.79
CA PRO A 25 -8.96 4.77 18.78
C PRO A 25 -8.43 4.77 17.35
N SER A 26 -7.28 5.41 17.09
CA SER A 26 -6.67 5.46 15.77
C SER A 26 -6.23 4.08 15.31
N ARG A 27 -5.54 3.32 16.15
CA ARG A 27 -5.12 1.94 15.87
C ARG A 27 -6.32 1.01 15.65
N GLY A 28 -7.42 1.23 16.38
CA GLY A 28 -8.66 0.48 16.23
C GLY A 28 -9.27 0.57 14.83
N ARG A 29 -9.12 1.70 14.13
CA ARG A 29 -9.56 1.85 12.72
C ARG A 29 -8.80 0.97 11.75
N TYR A 30 -7.59 0.56 12.08
CA TYR A 30 -6.73 -0.31 11.27
C TYR A 30 -6.69 -1.75 11.79
N ALA A 31 -7.44 -2.05 12.85
CA ALA A 31 -7.51 -3.39 13.41
C ALA A 31 -8.39 -4.35 12.61
N THR A 32 -9.12 -3.85 11.62
CA THR A 32 -10.04 -4.62 10.75
C THR A 32 -9.77 -4.32 9.28
N ASP A 33 -10.17 -5.24 8.43
CA ASP A 33 -10.31 -5.08 6.98
C ASP A 33 -11.69 -5.62 6.54
N ALA A 34 -11.87 -6.04 5.30
CA ALA A 34 -13.13 -6.64 4.84
C ALA A 34 -13.29 -8.13 5.24
N SER A 35 -12.35 -8.68 6.01
CA SER A 35 -12.40 -10.05 6.51
C SER A 35 -13.13 -10.17 7.87
N HIS A 36 -13.17 -11.38 8.39
CA HIS A 36 -13.65 -11.67 9.76
C HIS A 36 -12.58 -11.45 10.84
N TYR A 37 -11.33 -11.18 10.46
CA TYR A 37 -10.24 -11.07 11.41
C TYR A 37 -10.16 -9.69 12.01
N GLN A 38 -9.73 -9.64 13.27
CA GLN A 38 -9.46 -8.40 13.98
C GLN A 38 -8.14 -8.53 14.75
N MET A 39 -7.17 -7.67 14.42
CA MET A 39 -5.87 -7.66 15.09
C MET A 39 -5.41 -6.22 15.29
N MET A 40 -5.18 -5.84 16.54
CA MET A 40 -4.74 -4.49 16.88
C MET A 40 -3.28 -4.28 16.46
N PRO A 41 -2.98 -3.32 15.56
CA PRO A 41 -1.60 -3.03 15.19
C PRO A 41 -0.82 -2.37 16.32
N VAL A 42 0.52 -2.43 16.27
CA VAL A 42 1.40 -1.72 17.18
C VAL A 42 1.22 -0.21 17.08
N GLY A 43 1.13 0.27 15.86
CA GLY A 43 0.93 1.67 15.50
C GLY A 43 0.61 1.79 14.03
N VAL A 44 0.33 3.00 13.58
CA VAL A 44 0.06 3.32 12.18
C VAL A 44 0.87 4.54 11.77
N VAL A 45 1.49 4.49 10.61
CA VAL A 45 2.11 5.64 9.94
C VAL A 45 1.39 5.87 8.62
N VAL A 46 1.06 7.13 8.33
CA VAL A 46 0.49 7.56 7.06
C VAL A 46 1.50 8.49 6.40
N PRO A 47 2.46 7.95 5.63
CA PRO A 47 3.54 8.74 5.04
C PRO A 47 3.00 9.68 3.96
N ARG A 48 3.63 10.84 3.80
CA ARG A 48 3.33 11.81 2.74
C ARG A 48 4.15 11.61 1.48
N THR A 49 5.31 10.97 1.63
CA THR A 49 6.24 10.66 0.53
C THR A 49 6.76 9.23 0.65
N ILE A 50 7.38 8.73 -0.41
CA ILE A 50 8.01 7.40 -0.42
C ILE A 50 9.17 7.36 0.58
N GLU A 51 10.00 8.42 0.65
CA GLU A 51 11.13 8.51 1.57
C GLU A 51 10.67 8.45 3.04
N GLU A 52 9.51 8.99 3.36
CA GLU A 52 8.91 8.84 4.70
C GLU A 52 8.46 7.40 4.97
N ALA A 53 7.94 6.70 3.96
CA ALA A 53 7.61 5.28 4.09
C ALA A 53 8.86 4.43 4.29
N GLU A 54 9.91 4.65 3.50
CA GLU A 54 11.22 4.01 3.67
C GLU A 54 11.78 4.24 5.07
N ARG A 55 11.76 5.50 5.53
CA ARG A 55 12.23 5.85 6.87
C ARG A 55 11.43 5.15 7.97
N ALA A 56 10.11 5.09 7.84
CA ALA A 56 9.24 4.40 8.80
C ALA A 56 9.53 2.90 8.86
N ILE A 57 9.79 2.25 7.72
CA ILE A 57 10.14 0.83 7.63
C ILE A 57 11.48 0.58 8.30
N ALA A 58 12.52 1.36 7.98
CA ALA A 58 13.84 1.24 8.61
C ALA A 58 13.78 1.44 10.13
N LEU A 59 12.99 2.42 10.61
CA LEU A 59 12.80 2.63 12.04
C LEU A 59 12.08 1.46 12.72
N ALA A 60 11.14 0.81 12.03
CA ALA A 60 10.47 -0.36 12.56
C ALA A 60 11.42 -1.56 12.67
N ASP A 61 12.27 -1.78 11.67
CA ASP A 61 13.30 -2.82 11.70
C ASP A 61 14.29 -2.61 12.86
N ASP A 62 14.84 -1.41 13.00
CA ASP A 62 15.74 -1.03 14.11
C ASP A 62 15.13 -1.33 15.49
N GLU A 63 13.83 -1.16 15.65
CA GLU A 63 13.10 -1.38 16.92
C GLU A 63 12.55 -2.82 17.04
N GLY A 64 12.81 -3.68 16.04
CA GLY A 64 12.35 -5.06 16.02
C GLY A 64 10.82 -5.19 15.85
N ALA A 65 10.20 -4.24 15.16
CA ALA A 65 8.79 -4.29 14.80
C ALA A 65 8.64 -4.82 13.36
N THR A 66 7.68 -5.70 13.16
CA THR A 66 7.25 -6.07 11.81
C THR A 66 6.45 -4.96 11.16
N VAL A 67 6.43 -4.91 9.83
CA VAL A 67 5.70 -3.91 9.04
C VAL A 67 4.58 -4.57 8.26
N LEU A 68 3.48 -3.84 8.08
CA LEU A 68 2.35 -4.24 7.24
C LEU A 68 1.96 -3.07 6.34
N ALA A 69 2.18 -3.21 5.03
CA ALA A 69 1.69 -2.24 4.07
C ALA A 69 0.16 -2.28 3.98
N ARG A 70 -0.47 -1.11 3.92
CA ARG A 70 -1.93 -0.96 3.84
C ARG A 70 -2.35 -0.07 2.69
N GLY A 71 -3.26 -0.57 1.86
CA GLY A 71 -4.01 0.20 0.89
C GLY A 71 -5.46 0.39 1.33
N GLY A 72 -6.43 0.06 0.49
CA GLY A 72 -7.86 0.24 0.76
C GLY A 72 -8.47 -0.67 1.84
N GLY A 73 -7.74 -1.65 2.36
CA GLY A 73 -8.25 -2.59 3.37
C GLY A 73 -9.39 -3.48 2.86
N THR A 74 -9.40 -3.79 1.58
CA THR A 74 -10.48 -4.54 0.91
C THR A 74 -10.25 -6.05 0.90
N SER A 75 -9.19 -6.54 1.53
CA SER A 75 -8.90 -7.97 1.65
C SER A 75 -9.98 -8.70 2.44
N GLN A 76 -10.40 -9.85 1.93
CA GLN A 76 -11.39 -10.72 2.61
C GLN A 76 -10.74 -11.90 3.35
N CYS A 77 -9.42 -12.02 3.31
CA CYS A 77 -8.66 -13.12 3.90
C CYS A 77 -7.74 -12.67 5.05
N GLY A 78 -7.87 -11.43 5.52
CA GLY A 78 -7.11 -10.91 6.65
C GLY A 78 -5.66 -10.51 6.35
N GLN A 79 -5.30 -10.33 5.06
CA GLN A 79 -3.91 -9.98 4.70
C GLN A 79 -3.50 -8.59 5.20
N THR A 80 -4.46 -7.72 5.54
CA THR A 80 -4.19 -6.33 5.92
C THR A 80 -4.47 -6.04 7.40
N VAL A 81 -4.53 -7.08 8.24
CA VAL A 81 -4.60 -6.97 9.71
C VAL A 81 -3.49 -7.76 10.37
N ASN A 82 -2.77 -7.15 11.31
CA ASN A 82 -1.65 -7.78 12.01
C ASN A 82 -1.27 -6.95 13.26
N HIS A 83 -0.40 -7.53 14.11
CA HIS A 83 0.26 -6.85 15.24
C HIS A 83 1.55 -6.09 14.81
N SER A 84 1.57 -5.56 13.60
CA SER A 84 2.71 -4.86 13.00
C SER A 84 2.57 -3.33 13.10
N LEU A 85 3.61 -2.59 12.74
CA LEU A 85 3.46 -1.19 12.32
C LEU A 85 2.76 -1.19 10.95
N VAL A 86 1.59 -0.57 10.88
CA VAL A 86 0.88 -0.38 9.61
C VAL A 86 1.45 0.84 8.90
N VAL A 87 1.84 0.70 7.64
CA VAL A 87 2.22 1.80 6.74
C VAL A 87 1.10 2.00 5.73
N ASP A 88 0.28 3.04 5.93
CA ASP A 88 -0.88 3.33 5.09
C ASP A 88 -0.48 4.23 3.92
N CYS A 89 -0.41 3.63 2.72
CA CYS A 89 -0.08 4.33 1.49
C CYS A 89 -1.29 5.03 0.84
N SER A 90 -2.51 4.77 1.30
CA SER A 90 -3.74 5.12 0.57
C SER A 90 -4.10 6.60 0.59
N LYS A 91 -3.56 7.38 1.53
CA LYS A 91 -3.96 8.78 1.74
C LYS A 91 -3.18 9.80 0.90
N HIS A 92 -1.88 9.62 0.77
CA HIS A 92 -1.00 10.61 0.16
C HIS A 92 -0.19 10.09 -1.03
N LEU A 93 0.09 8.79 -1.08
CA LEU A 93 0.88 8.17 -2.15
C LEU A 93 -0.04 7.73 -3.30
N THR A 94 -0.64 8.69 -4.00
CA THR A 94 -1.78 8.46 -4.92
C THR A 94 -1.57 9.04 -6.32
N LYS A 95 -0.32 9.37 -6.70
CA LYS A 95 -0.03 10.06 -7.96
C LYS A 95 0.32 9.09 -9.09
N ILE A 96 0.08 9.54 -10.33
CA ILE A 96 0.79 9.04 -11.50
C ILE A 96 2.11 9.80 -11.56
N LEU A 97 3.22 9.08 -11.51
CA LEU A 97 4.59 9.64 -11.51
C LEU A 97 5.08 9.89 -12.94
N ASP A 98 4.73 8.99 -13.86
CA ASP A 98 5.05 9.08 -15.27
C ASP A 98 3.96 8.44 -16.12
N LEU A 99 3.70 8.97 -17.32
CA LEU A 99 2.71 8.46 -18.26
C LEU A 99 3.25 8.47 -19.70
N ASP A 100 3.57 7.28 -20.20
CA ASP A 100 3.92 7.05 -21.60
C ASP A 100 2.68 6.54 -22.36
N VAL A 101 1.98 7.46 -23.03
CA VAL A 101 0.75 7.16 -23.75
C VAL A 101 1.00 6.25 -24.95
N GLU A 102 2.10 6.47 -25.69
CA GLU A 102 2.46 5.67 -26.88
C GLU A 102 2.86 4.25 -26.48
N GLY A 103 3.68 4.11 -25.42
CA GLY A 103 4.09 2.83 -24.85
C GLY A 103 3.00 2.16 -24.02
N ARG A 104 1.86 2.83 -23.78
CA ARG A 104 0.72 2.34 -22.97
C ARG A 104 1.15 1.86 -21.60
N ARG A 105 1.94 2.67 -20.91
CA ARG A 105 2.46 2.38 -19.57
C ARG A 105 2.48 3.63 -18.71
N CYS A 106 2.39 3.43 -17.41
CA CYS A 106 2.57 4.49 -16.42
C CYS A 106 3.28 3.96 -15.18
N ALA A 107 4.03 4.83 -14.53
CA ALA A 107 4.53 4.61 -13.17
C ALA A 107 3.57 5.30 -12.20
N VAL A 108 3.21 4.60 -11.12
CA VAL A 108 2.24 5.11 -10.15
C VAL A 108 2.70 4.86 -8.72
N GLU A 109 2.29 5.72 -7.81
CA GLU A 109 2.41 5.48 -6.37
C GLU A 109 1.45 4.37 -5.92
N PRO A 110 1.79 3.59 -4.87
CA PRO A 110 1.07 2.39 -4.49
C PRO A 110 -0.36 2.63 -3.98
N GLY A 111 -0.65 3.82 -3.49
CA GLY A 111 -1.94 4.19 -2.89
C GLY A 111 -2.98 4.69 -3.88
N ILE A 112 -2.66 4.83 -5.17
CA ILE A 112 -3.66 5.27 -6.16
C ILE A 112 -4.76 4.21 -6.28
N VAL A 113 -6.02 4.65 -6.18
CA VAL A 113 -7.19 3.78 -6.31
C VAL A 113 -7.43 3.46 -7.78
N LEU A 114 -7.84 2.22 -8.10
CA LEU A 114 -8.04 1.75 -9.46
C LEU A 114 -8.98 2.64 -10.27
N ASP A 115 -10.15 3.01 -9.72
CA ASP A 115 -11.10 3.89 -10.42
C ASP A 115 -10.50 5.28 -10.67
N GLU A 116 -9.70 5.79 -9.74
CA GLU A 116 -9.03 7.08 -9.89
C GLU A 116 -7.93 7.02 -10.97
N LEU A 117 -7.14 5.95 -10.99
CA LEU A 117 -6.18 5.72 -12.07
C LEU A 117 -6.89 5.67 -13.43
N ASN A 118 -7.95 4.88 -13.55
CA ASN A 118 -8.71 4.75 -14.78
C ASN A 118 -9.39 6.06 -15.21
N ARG A 119 -9.84 6.88 -14.25
CA ARG A 119 -10.37 8.22 -14.53
C ARG A 119 -9.30 9.14 -15.14
N GLN A 120 -8.06 9.08 -14.64
CA GLN A 120 -6.94 9.87 -15.16
C GLN A 120 -6.44 9.36 -16.52
N LEU A 121 -6.47 8.04 -16.77
CA LEU A 121 -6.05 7.44 -18.03
C LEU A 121 -7.07 7.61 -19.17
N LYS A 122 -8.35 7.75 -18.83
CA LYS A 122 -9.46 7.83 -19.80
C LYS A 122 -9.30 8.90 -20.90
N PRO A 123 -8.83 10.14 -20.62
CA PRO A 123 -8.61 11.14 -21.67
C PRO A 123 -7.59 10.71 -22.75
N HIS A 124 -6.71 9.76 -22.41
CA HIS A 124 -5.69 9.22 -23.30
C HIS A 124 -6.15 7.93 -24.02
N GLY A 125 -7.42 7.51 -23.84
CA GLY A 125 -7.94 6.26 -24.38
C GLY A 125 -7.36 5.01 -23.72
N LEU A 126 -6.77 5.14 -22.53
CA LEU A 126 -6.11 4.08 -21.77
C LEU A 126 -6.90 3.71 -20.51
N TRP A 127 -6.63 2.53 -20.00
CA TRP A 127 -7.18 2.03 -18.74
C TRP A 127 -6.39 0.81 -18.24
N PHE A 128 -6.37 0.61 -16.94
CA PHE A 128 -5.82 -0.60 -16.32
C PHE A 128 -6.90 -1.68 -16.32
N PRO A 129 -6.67 -2.87 -16.95
CA PRO A 129 -7.79 -3.75 -17.35
C PRO A 129 -8.25 -4.75 -16.30
N VAL A 130 -7.67 -4.75 -15.10
CA VAL A 130 -8.06 -5.67 -14.02
C VAL A 130 -9.24 -5.08 -13.25
N ASP A 131 -10.43 -5.66 -13.44
CA ASP A 131 -11.71 -5.14 -12.94
C ASP A 131 -12.13 -5.78 -11.61
N VAL A 132 -11.44 -5.47 -10.53
CA VAL A 132 -11.83 -5.95 -9.20
C VAL A 132 -13.16 -5.35 -8.74
N SER A 133 -13.96 -6.11 -7.99
CA SER A 133 -15.27 -5.66 -7.47
C SER A 133 -15.17 -4.43 -6.54
N THR A 134 -14.01 -4.22 -5.95
CA THR A 134 -13.71 -3.10 -5.04
C THR A 134 -12.94 -1.96 -5.73
N ALA A 135 -13.07 -1.80 -7.06
CA ALA A 135 -12.32 -0.84 -7.88
C ALA A 135 -12.35 0.60 -7.33
N SER A 136 -13.45 1.00 -6.68
CA SER A 136 -13.60 2.31 -6.04
C SER A 136 -12.77 2.49 -4.76
N ARG A 137 -12.07 1.45 -4.27
CA ARG A 137 -11.28 1.47 -3.04
C ARG A 137 -9.96 0.73 -3.14
N ALA A 138 -9.88 -0.32 -3.95
CA ALA A 138 -8.65 -1.10 -4.13
C ALA A 138 -7.54 -0.21 -4.69
N THR A 139 -6.39 -0.21 -4.04
CA THR A 139 -5.21 0.54 -4.49
C THR A 139 -4.32 -0.32 -5.36
N ILE A 140 -3.59 0.29 -6.28
CA ILE A 140 -2.71 -0.46 -7.21
C ILE A 140 -1.66 -1.26 -6.44
N GLY A 141 -1.00 -0.69 -5.41
CA GLY A 141 -0.07 -1.46 -4.58
C GLY A 141 -0.72 -2.66 -3.87
N GLY A 142 -1.95 -2.49 -3.36
CA GLY A 142 -2.72 -3.60 -2.79
C GLY A 142 -3.09 -4.66 -3.82
N MET A 143 -3.43 -4.28 -5.04
CA MET A 143 -3.70 -5.20 -6.14
C MET A 143 -2.46 -5.98 -6.57
N VAL A 144 -1.28 -5.34 -6.57
CA VAL A 144 0.02 -5.99 -6.82
C VAL A 144 0.31 -7.03 -5.73
N GLY A 145 0.26 -6.64 -4.46
CA GLY A 145 0.56 -7.53 -3.34
C GLY A 145 -0.39 -8.74 -3.24
N ASN A 146 -1.62 -8.60 -3.72
CA ASN A 146 -2.63 -9.68 -3.73
C ASN A 146 -2.69 -10.44 -5.06
N ASN A 147 -1.98 -10.01 -6.09
CA ASN A 147 -2.17 -10.46 -7.47
C ASN A 147 -3.66 -10.47 -7.87
N SER A 148 -4.33 -9.36 -7.63
CA SER A 148 -5.79 -9.23 -7.79
C SER A 148 -6.26 -9.58 -9.19
N CYS A 149 -7.45 -10.15 -9.28
CA CYS A 149 -8.12 -10.51 -10.53
C CYS A 149 -9.59 -10.06 -10.52
N GLY A 150 -10.20 -10.07 -11.69
CA GLY A 150 -11.62 -9.78 -11.88
C GLY A 150 -12.22 -10.57 -13.04
N ALA A 151 -13.47 -10.31 -13.41
CA ALA A 151 -14.17 -11.02 -14.48
C ALA A 151 -13.46 -10.91 -15.84
N ARG A 152 -12.77 -9.78 -16.09
CA ARG A 152 -12.03 -9.54 -17.33
C ARG A 152 -10.66 -10.20 -17.37
N SER A 153 -10.21 -10.79 -16.27
CA SER A 153 -8.89 -11.46 -16.19
C SER A 153 -8.76 -12.67 -17.10
N LEU A 154 -9.88 -13.30 -17.51
CA LEU A 154 -9.87 -14.32 -18.57
C LEU A 154 -9.30 -13.79 -19.89
N ARG A 155 -9.50 -12.52 -20.20
CA ARG A 155 -9.01 -11.88 -21.42
C ARG A 155 -7.70 -11.13 -21.22
N TYR A 156 -7.55 -10.43 -20.11
CA TYR A 156 -6.49 -9.44 -19.92
C TYR A 156 -5.43 -9.89 -18.88
N GLY A 157 -5.62 -11.05 -18.27
CA GLY A 157 -4.75 -11.53 -17.18
C GLY A 157 -5.09 -10.90 -15.83
N ASN A 158 -4.36 -11.31 -14.81
CA ASN A 158 -4.42 -10.76 -13.47
C ASN A 158 -3.51 -9.53 -13.35
N THR A 159 -3.34 -9.01 -12.16
CA THR A 159 -2.49 -7.84 -11.91
C THR A 159 -1.05 -8.07 -12.34
N LYS A 160 -0.44 -9.23 -12.05
CA LYS A 160 0.95 -9.53 -12.40
C LYS A 160 1.24 -9.49 -13.91
N GLU A 161 0.27 -9.88 -14.76
CA GLU A 161 0.42 -9.83 -16.22
C GLU A 161 0.34 -8.38 -16.76
N ASN A 162 -0.17 -7.46 -15.96
CA ASN A 162 -0.34 -6.04 -16.31
C ASN A 162 0.65 -5.11 -15.59
N VAL A 163 1.55 -5.65 -14.77
CA VAL A 163 2.63 -4.93 -14.08
C VAL A 163 3.96 -5.31 -14.70
N ARG A 164 4.75 -4.31 -15.10
CA ARG A 164 6.06 -4.53 -15.74
C ARG A 164 7.20 -4.59 -14.73
N SER A 165 7.14 -3.72 -13.74
CA SER A 165 8.15 -3.65 -12.69
C SER A 165 7.56 -3.10 -11.40
N VAL A 166 8.25 -3.34 -10.31
CA VAL A 166 7.90 -2.84 -8.98
C VAL A 166 9.18 -2.35 -8.31
N ASP A 167 9.17 -1.11 -7.84
CA ASP A 167 10.15 -0.63 -6.88
C ASP A 167 9.59 -0.93 -5.49
N ALA A 168 10.29 -1.73 -4.70
CA ALA A 168 9.83 -2.17 -3.40
C ALA A 168 10.81 -1.80 -2.29
N VAL A 169 10.28 -1.35 -1.18
CA VAL A 169 11.03 -1.15 0.05
C VAL A 169 11.05 -2.46 0.82
N LEU A 170 12.24 -3.01 1.02
CA LEU A 170 12.45 -4.25 1.76
C LEU A 170 12.35 -4.02 3.29
N PRO A 171 12.24 -5.09 4.10
CA PRO A 171 12.13 -4.96 5.56
C PRO A 171 13.29 -4.20 6.22
N ASP A 172 14.49 -4.28 5.67
CA ASP A 172 15.69 -3.55 6.12
C ASP A 172 15.71 -2.07 5.67
N GLY A 173 14.69 -1.62 4.93
CA GLY A 173 14.59 -0.28 4.37
C GLY A 173 15.29 -0.09 3.03
N ALA A 174 15.92 -1.13 2.47
CA ALA A 174 16.53 -1.04 1.15
C ALA A 174 15.46 -0.93 0.04
N LEU A 175 15.72 -0.08 -0.96
CA LEU A 175 14.90 0.02 -2.16
C LEU A 175 15.43 -0.93 -3.23
N GLU A 176 14.59 -1.84 -3.70
CA GLU A 176 14.93 -2.82 -4.72
C GLU A 176 13.99 -2.72 -5.93
N HIS A 177 14.58 -2.86 -7.12
CA HIS A 177 13.84 -2.86 -8.39
C HIS A 177 13.59 -4.29 -8.88
N PHE A 178 12.34 -4.68 -9.01
CA PHE A 178 11.90 -5.94 -9.59
C PHE A 178 11.30 -5.66 -10.98
N GLY A 179 12.00 -6.05 -12.02
CA GLY A 179 11.61 -5.88 -13.42
C GLY A 179 11.67 -7.19 -14.21
N PRO A 180 11.37 -7.14 -15.51
CA PRO A 180 11.57 -8.32 -16.37
C PRO A 180 13.05 -8.70 -16.41
N VAL A 181 13.31 -9.98 -16.30
CA VAL A 181 14.65 -10.58 -16.49
C VAL A 181 14.93 -10.68 -17.98
#